data_b2d5da174348109a53437154e39281b3
#
_entry.id   b2d5da174348109a53437154e39281b3
#
_cell.length_a   1.000
_cell.length_b   1.000
_cell.length_c   1.000
_cell.angle_alpha   90.00
_cell.angle_beta   90.00
_cell.angle_gamma   90.00
#
_symmetry.space_group_name_H-M   'P 1'
#
loop_
_entity.id
_entity.type
_entity.pdbx_description
1 polymer ?
#
loop_
_entity_poly.entity_id
_entity_poly.type
_entity_poly.pdbx_seq_one_letter_code
_entity_poly.pdbx_strand_id
1 'polypeptide(L)'
;LIQEDLPFIKSENKINNKKIKFKLPSVDLLKIPTQKDKEKIRDDDYIDSEFLEKILLDFGVSGNIKKVSHGPVVTLNEFEPAAGVKVSKIINLSDDIARNTSSESARIATIPGRSTIGIELPNSSRENVYLSEIFSNNDFTKKDVRLPIALGKNISGIPVVGDLASMPHLLIAGTTGSGKSVCINTIILSLLYRHTPDKCKFILIDPKMLELSTYEGIPHLLCPVITEAKKAASVLGWVVKEMENRYRLMTKEGVRNIDSYNAKHILAMPYIVVVVDEMSDLMLVAGKEIENYIQKLSQMARAAGIHIIMATQRPSVDVITGTIKANFPTRISFQVTSKIDSRTILGEQGAEQLLGKGDMLYMSSANRIVRIHAPFVSDNEIEKVNNYLRSQAEPDYIDEILNFADEKELSGETSNSGDKDELYQAALDIIRSEGKASTSFLQRKLQIGYNRAARIID
;
A
#
# COMPACT_ATOMS: atom_id res chain seq x y z
N LEU A 1 -26.93 12.26 21.99
CA LEU A 1 -25.52 12.66 21.81
C LEU A 1 -25.31 13.09 20.38
N ILE A 2 -25.04 14.37 20.19
CA ILE A 2 -24.92 15.02 18.87
C ILE A 2 -23.50 14.73 18.37
N GLN A 3 -23.38 13.93 17.33
CA GLN A 3 -22.13 13.64 16.62
C GLN A 3 -21.86 14.74 15.58
N GLU A 4 -21.51 15.94 16.02
CA GLU A 4 -21.48 17.12 15.13
C GLU A 4 -20.19 17.33 14.32
N ASP A 5 -19.12 16.60 14.58
CA ASP A 5 -17.78 17.05 14.16
C ASP A 5 -17.07 16.23 13.08
N LEU A 6 -17.72 15.28 12.42
CA LEU A 6 -17.09 14.51 11.33
C LEU A 6 -17.68 14.89 9.97
N PRO A 7 -16.87 15.26 8.97
CA PRO A 7 -17.36 15.73 7.67
C PRO A 7 -18.28 14.74 6.96
N PHE A 8 -18.01 13.44 7.06
CA PHE A 8 -18.84 12.40 6.45
C PHE A 8 -20.15 12.13 7.20
N ILE A 9 -20.31 12.57 8.47
CA ILE A 9 -21.57 12.49 9.19
C ILE A 9 -22.51 13.64 8.81
N LYS A 10 -21.95 14.81 8.47
CA LYS A 10 -22.74 15.95 7.99
C LYS A 10 -23.39 15.68 6.64
N SER A 11 -22.76 14.89 5.81
CA SER A 11 -23.28 14.52 4.49
C SER A 11 -24.42 13.50 4.57
N GLU A 12 -24.39 12.57 5.53
CA GLU A 12 -25.45 11.56 5.70
C GLU A 12 -26.80 12.18 6.20
N ASN A 13 -26.75 13.31 6.89
CA ASN A 13 -27.98 14.02 7.34
C ASN A 13 -28.77 14.63 6.18
N LYS A 14 -28.26 14.72 4.97
CA LYS A 14 -29.00 15.19 3.78
C LYS A 14 -29.75 14.05 3.04
N ILE A 15 -29.50 12.80 3.40
CA ILE A 15 -30.17 11.64 2.78
C ILE A 15 -31.42 11.30 3.57
N ASN A 16 -32.47 12.14 3.41
CA ASN A 16 -33.79 11.80 3.89
C ASN A 16 -34.50 10.93 2.83
N ASN A 17 -34.95 9.74 3.28
CA ASN A 17 -35.97 8.90 2.67
C ASN A 17 -35.60 8.08 1.43
N LYS A 18 -34.95 7.02 1.67
CA LYS A 18 -35.19 5.62 1.28
C LYS A 18 -33.88 4.90 1.59
N LYS A 19 -33.83 4.14 2.67
CA LYS A 19 -32.76 3.16 2.92
C LYS A 19 -32.79 2.12 1.79
N ILE A 20 -32.25 2.47 0.64
CA ILE A 20 -31.87 1.48 -0.39
C ILE A 20 -30.75 0.68 0.27
N LYS A 21 -31.05 -0.56 0.61
CA LYS A 21 -30.07 -1.47 1.20
C LYS A 21 -28.99 -1.73 0.15
N PHE A 22 -27.80 -1.14 0.33
CA PHE A 22 -26.67 -1.34 -0.57
C PHE A 22 -26.30 -2.83 -0.60
N LYS A 23 -26.14 -3.39 -1.80
CA LYS A 23 -25.76 -4.79 -2.01
C LYS A 23 -24.31 -4.86 -2.46
N LEU A 24 -23.53 -5.70 -1.79
CA LEU A 24 -22.15 -6.00 -2.22
C LEU A 24 -22.16 -6.66 -3.61
N PRO A 25 -21.12 -6.43 -4.42
CA PRO A 25 -21.02 -7.05 -5.74
C PRO A 25 -20.89 -8.58 -5.62
N SER A 26 -21.45 -9.28 -6.61
CA SER A 26 -21.38 -10.73 -6.71
C SER A 26 -20.06 -11.18 -7.35
N VAL A 27 -19.58 -12.34 -6.94
CA VAL A 27 -18.42 -13.03 -7.54
C VAL A 27 -18.64 -13.36 -9.02
N ASP A 28 -19.91 -13.44 -9.47
CA ASP A 28 -20.28 -13.68 -10.87
C ASP A 28 -19.85 -12.57 -11.85
N LEU A 29 -19.53 -11.39 -11.33
CA LEU A 29 -18.95 -10.30 -12.14
C LEU A 29 -17.48 -10.55 -12.52
N LEU A 30 -16.83 -11.50 -11.87
CA LEU A 30 -15.44 -11.87 -12.07
C LEU A 30 -15.32 -13.17 -12.86
N LYS A 31 -14.19 -13.35 -13.51
CA LYS A 31 -13.90 -14.59 -14.23
C LYS A 31 -13.81 -15.77 -13.26
N ILE A 32 -14.58 -16.81 -13.56
CA ILE A 32 -14.60 -18.07 -12.80
C ILE A 32 -13.77 -19.10 -13.55
N PRO A 33 -12.88 -19.88 -12.87
CA PRO A 33 -12.08 -20.90 -13.53
C PRO A 33 -12.96 -22.01 -14.11
N THR A 34 -12.66 -22.43 -15.33
CA THR A 34 -13.31 -23.55 -16.00
C THR A 34 -12.63 -24.87 -15.65
N GLN A 35 -13.31 -26.01 -15.90
CA GLN A 35 -12.71 -27.33 -15.69
C GLN A 35 -11.42 -27.54 -16.49
N LYS A 36 -11.34 -26.96 -17.70
CA LYS A 36 -10.13 -27.00 -18.55
C LYS A 36 -8.95 -26.26 -17.94
N ASP A 37 -9.20 -25.24 -17.11
CA ASP A 37 -8.16 -24.51 -16.41
C ASP A 37 -7.57 -25.32 -15.24
N LYS A 38 -8.30 -26.34 -14.77
CA LYS A 38 -7.89 -27.22 -13.64
C LYS A 38 -7.14 -28.49 -14.06
N GLU A 39 -7.21 -28.87 -15.34
CA GLU A 39 -6.70 -30.15 -15.84
C GLU A 39 -5.24 -30.15 -16.37
N LYS A 40 -4.51 -29.05 -16.21
CA LYS A 40 -3.22 -28.90 -16.86
C LYS A 40 -2.03 -28.94 -15.90
N ILE A 41 -1.61 -30.10 -15.44
CA ILE A 41 -0.17 -30.34 -15.23
C ILE A 41 0.09 -31.81 -15.47
N ARG A 42 0.87 -32.13 -16.51
CA ARG A 42 1.42 -33.46 -16.74
C ARG A 42 2.68 -33.60 -15.93
N ASP A 43 2.87 -34.74 -15.27
CA ASP A 43 4.05 -35.06 -14.45
C ASP A 43 5.39 -35.01 -15.24
N ASP A 44 5.32 -35.03 -16.58
CA ASP A 44 6.50 -35.06 -17.46
C ASP A 44 7.21 -33.70 -17.64
N ASP A 45 6.64 -32.62 -17.11
CA ASP A 45 7.13 -31.24 -17.33
C ASP A 45 8.03 -30.72 -16.18
N TYR A 46 8.37 -31.55 -15.20
CA TYR A 46 9.18 -31.16 -14.05
C TYR A 46 10.63 -31.56 -14.20
N ILE A 47 11.53 -30.73 -13.65
CA ILE A 47 12.95 -31.03 -13.60
C ILE A 47 13.20 -32.14 -12.58
N ASP A 48 13.92 -33.19 -13.01
CA ASP A 48 14.26 -34.32 -12.17
C ASP A 48 15.20 -33.90 -11.02
N SER A 49 14.92 -34.42 -9.82
CA SER A 49 15.73 -34.16 -8.62
C SER A 49 17.19 -34.60 -8.77
N GLU A 50 17.42 -35.73 -9.37
CA GLU A 50 18.79 -36.26 -9.61
C GLU A 50 19.58 -35.35 -10.56
N PHE A 51 18.92 -34.79 -11.57
CA PHE A 51 19.52 -33.84 -12.49
C PHE A 51 19.93 -32.55 -11.78
N LEU A 52 19.08 -32.03 -10.91
CA LEU A 52 19.35 -30.81 -10.11
C LEU A 52 20.49 -31.05 -9.10
N GLU A 53 20.53 -32.20 -8.43
CA GLU A 53 21.64 -32.59 -7.55
C GLU A 53 22.97 -32.68 -8.31
N LYS A 54 22.96 -33.21 -9.52
CA LYS A 54 24.12 -33.28 -10.39
C LYS A 54 24.65 -31.91 -10.77
N ILE A 55 23.76 -30.98 -11.15
CA ILE A 55 24.15 -29.60 -11.45
C ILE A 55 24.82 -28.96 -10.23
N LEU A 56 24.25 -29.08 -9.05
CA LEU A 56 24.83 -28.56 -7.82
C LEU A 56 26.20 -29.17 -7.52
N LEU A 57 26.38 -30.48 -7.75
CA LEU A 57 27.64 -31.16 -7.56
C LEU A 57 28.72 -30.68 -8.54
N ASP A 58 28.36 -30.40 -9.78
CA ASP A 58 29.26 -29.83 -10.78
C ASP A 58 29.81 -28.45 -10.37
N PHE A 59 29.06 -27.69 -9.60
CA PHE A 59 29.49 -26.42 -8.99
C PHE A 59 30.15 -26.59 -7.60
N GLY A 60 30.42 -27.81 -7.20
CA GLY A 60 31.08 -28.12 -5.92
C GLY A 60 30.16 -27.98 -4.70
N VAL A 61 28.87 -28.19 -4.88
CA VAL A 61 27.88 -28.24 -3.81
C VAL A 61 27.31 -29.65 -3.71
N SER A 62 27.69 -30.38 -2.67
CA SER A 62 27.15 -31.71 -2.36
C SER A 62 25.96 -31.61 -1.41
N GLY A 63 25.03 -32.51 -1.59
CA GLY A 63 23.81 -32.64 -0.77
C GLY A 63 22.73 -33.42 -1.49
N ASN A 64 21.56 -33.47 -0.89
CA ASN A 64 20.43 -34.23 -1.42
C ASN A 64 19.15 -33.41 -1.39
N ILE A 65 18.28 -33.63 -2.38
CA ILE A 65 16.93 -33.11 -2.38
C ILE A 65 16.04 -34.01 -1.53
N LYS A 66 15.51 -33.45 -0.46
CA LYS A 66 14.69 -34.20 0.51
C LYS A 66 13.21 -34.21 0.15
N LYS A 67 12.72 -33.12 -0.48
CA LYS A 67 11.31 -32.99 -0.82
C LYS A 67 11.16 -32.12 -2.07
N VAL A 68 10.20 -32.51 -2.90
CA VAL A 68 9.78 -31.72 -4.08
C VAL A 68 8.30 -31.41 -3.91
N SER A 69 7.94 -30.13 -3.99
CA SER A 69 6.57 -29.66 -3.91
C SER A 69 6.19 -28.90 -5.18
N HIS A 70 5.25 -29.45 -5.93
CA HIS A 70 4.77 -28.84 -7.16
C HIS A 70 3.68 -27.82 -6.85
N GLY A 71 3.90 -26.58 -7.30
CA GLY A 71 2.93 -25.49 -7.16
C GLY A 71 2.35 -25.07 -8.50
N PRO A 72 1.45 -24.05 -8.48
CA PRO A 72 0.80 -23.59 -9.71
C PRO A 72 1.73 -22.83 -10.66
N VAL A 73 2.81 -22.25 -10.16
CA VAL A 73 3.74 -21.41 -10.94
C VAL A 73 5.16 -21.94 -10.87
N VAL A 74 5.60 -22.34 -9.69
CA VAL A 74 6.95 -22.84 -9.44
C VAL A 74 6.94 -24.17 -8.72
N THR A 75 8.02 -24.92 -8.84
CA THR A 75 8.28 -26.14 -8.09
C THR A 75 9.37 -25.85 -7.05
N LEU A 76 9.07 -26.14 -5.79
CA LEU A 76 10.00 -26.00 -4.68
C LEU A 76 10.76 -27.31 -4.46
N ASN A 77 12.09 -27.25 -4.61
CA ASN A 77 12.99 -28.34 -4.27
C ASN A 77 13.69 -28.02 -2.94
N GLU A 78 13.43 -28.80 -1.92
CA GLU A 78 14.06 -28.66 -0.61
C GLU A 78 15.40 -29.42 -0.60
N PHE A 79 16.49 -28.68 -0.74
CA PHE A 79 17.85 -29.21 -0.80
C PHE A 79 18.51 -29.17 0.57
N GLU A 80 19.02 -30.31 1.03
CA GLU A 80 19.85 -30.40 2.24
C GLU A 80 21.32 -30.44 1.83
N PRO A 81 22.09 -29.37 2.03
CA PRO A 81 23.51 -29.33 1.70
C PRO A 81 24.32 -30.21 2.67
N ALA A 82 25.42 -30.74 2.20
CA ALA A 82 26.38 -31.43 3.03
C ALA A 82 26.96 -30.50 4.12
N ALA A 83 27.44 -31.11 5.22
CA ALA A 83 28.04 -30.36 6.31
C ALA A 83 29.21 -29.45 5.81
N GLY A 84 29.24 -28.18 6.29
CA GLY A 84 30.27 -27.22 5.93
C GLY A 84 30.01 -26.41 4.66
N VAL A 85 28.95 -26.69 3.91
CA VAL A 85 28.57 -25.88 2.75
C VAL A 85 27.87 -24.60 3.21
N LYS A 86 28.40 -23.45 2.80
CA LYS A 86 27.82 -22.15 3.15
C LYS A 86 26.58 -21.86 2.29
N VAL A 87 25.52 -21.40 2.91
CA VAL A 87 24.26 -20.99 2.24
C VAL A 87 24.51 -19.95 1.14
N SER A 88 25.37 -18.98 1.41
CA SER A 88 25.73 -17.93 0.45
C SER A 88 26.31 -18.48 -0.86
N LYS A 89 27.07 -19.57 -0.79
CA LYS A 89 27.60 -20.25 -1.99
C LYS A 89 26.49 -20.77 -2.89
N ILE A 90 25.43 -21.34 -2.29
CA ILE A 90 24.30 -21.89 -3.03
C ILE A 90 23.43 -20.76 -3.60
N ILE A 91 23.15 -19.72 -2.82
CA ILE A 91 22.37 -18.56 -3.28
C ILE A 91 23.03 -17.87 -4.47
N ASN A 92 24.34 -17.76 -4.47
CA ASN A 92 25.08 -17.16 -5.57
C ASN A 92 25.07 -17.99 -6.86
N LEU A 93 24.67 -19.26 -6.82
CA LEU A 93 24.53 -20.13 -7.98
C LEU A 93 23.17 -20.02 -8.69
N SER A 94 22.28 -19.12 -8.27
CA SER A 94 20.92 -19.01 -8.83
C SER A 94 20.92 -18.84 -10.36
N ASP A 95 21.76 -17.98 -10.89
CA ASP A 95 21.86 -17.75 -12.34
C ASP A 95 22.45 -18.96 -13.08
N ASP A 96 23.41 -19.64 -12.47
CA ASP A 96 24.02 -20.86 -13.02
C ASP A 96 23.04 -22.03 -13.04
N ILE A 97 22.25 -22.18 -11.98
CA ILE A 97 21.19 -23.20 -11.89
C ILE A 97 20.11 -22.92 -12.93
N ALA A 98 19.67 -21.68 -13.07
CA ALA A 98 18.69 -21.28 -14.07
C ALA A 98 19.16 -21.62 -15.48
N ARG A 99 20.41 -21.31 -15.82
CA ARG A 99 21.01 -21.61 -17.11
C ARG A 99 21.09 -23.13 -17.37
N ASN A 100 21.57 -23.90 -16.41
CA ASN A 100 21.76 -25.35 -16.58
C ASN A 100 20.43 -26.13 -16.57
N THR A 101 19.36 -25.59 -16.00
CA THR A 101 18.02 -26.17 -16.05
C THR A 101 17.17 -25.61 -17.20
N SER A 102 17.72 -24.72 -18.03
CA SER A 102 16.99 -24.00 -19.07
C SER A 102 15.76 -23.27 -18.55
N SER A 103 15.83 -22.80 -17.32
CA SER A 103 14.77 -22.05 -16.64
C SER A 103 14.95 -20.56 -16.85
N GLU A 104 13.85 -19.81 -16.88
CA GLU A 104 13.86 -18.35 -16.99
C GLU A 104 14.59 -17.70 -15.81
N SER A 105 14.39 -18.23 -14.61
CA SER A 105 15.08 -17.83 -13.39
C SER A 105 15.07 -18.95 -12.36
N ALA A 106 15.92 -18.85 -11.33
CA ALA A 106 15.88 -19.72 -10.16
C ALA A 106 15.97 -18.84 -8.91
N ARG A 107 15.06 -19.02 -7.97
CA ARG A 107 15.13 -18.34 -6.67
C ARG A 107 15.57 -19.33 -5.60
N ILE A 108 16.61 -18.96 -4.86
CA ILE A 108 17.15 -19.77 -3.78
C ILE A 108 17.00 -19.01 -2.48
N ALA A 109 16.33 -19.61 -1.51
CA ALA A 109 16.07 -19.01 -0.21
C ALA A 109 16.16 -20.05 0.92
N THR A 110 16.53 -19.60 2.10
CA THR A 110 16.46 -20.41 3.32
C THR A 110 15.01 -20.63 3.72
N ILE A 111 14.69 -21.80 4.23
CA ILE A 111 13.38 -22.12 4.77
C ILE A 111 13.47 -21.98 6.30
N PRO A 112 12.72 -21.04 6.93
CA PRO A 112 12.77 -20.84 8.36
C PRO A 112 12.45 -22.12 9.17
N GLY A 113 13.30 -22.42 10.14
CA GLY A 113 13.12 -23.59 11.00
C GLY A 113 13.49 -24.93 10.38
N ARG A 114 14.10 -24.95 9.21
CA ARG A 114 14.58 -26.17 8.52
C ARG A 114 16.06 -26.09 8.19
N SER A 115 16.71 -27.24 8.12
CA SER A 115 18.10 -27.39 7.63
C SER A 115 18.21 -27.38 6.11
N THR A 116 17.09 -27.41 5.40
CA THR A 116 17.00 -27.40 3.95
C THR A 116 16.94 -25.99 3.38
N ILE A 117 17.40 -25.84 2.16
CA ILE A 117 17.36 -24.62 1.36
C ILE A 117 16.35 -24.83 0.24
N GLY A 118 15.46 -23.88 0.03
CA GLY A 118 14.49 -23.91 -1.05
C GLY A 118 15.09 -23.45 -2.37
N ILE A 119 15.02 -24.32 -3.39
CA ILE A 119 15.35 -24.00 -4.78
C ILE A 119 14.04 -23.99 -5.56
N GLU A 120 13.61 -22.82 -5.97
CA GLU A 120 12.36 -22.60 -6.68
C GLU A 120 12.63 -22.47 -8.17
N LEU A 121 12.09 -23.39 -8.96
CA LEU A 121 12.20 -23.39 -10.41
C LEU A 121 10.83 -23.19 -11.06
N PRO A 122 10.71 -22.36 -12.10
CA PRO A 122 9.46 -22.13 -12.77
C PRO A 122 8.97 -23.39 -13.47
N ASN A 123 7.65 -23.63 -13.40
CA ASN A 123 7.01 -24.69 -14.16
C ASN A 123 7.02 -24.34 -15.65
N SER A 124 7.01 -25.35 -16.52
CA SER A 124 6.89 -25.18 -17.97
C SER A 124 5.56 -24.54 -18.36
N SER A 125 4.49 -24.83 -17.63
CA SER A 125 3.18 -24.17 -17.75
C SER A 125 2.79 -23.50 -16.45
N ARG A 126 2.38 -22.22 -16.54
CA ARG A 126 1.97 -21.43 -15.40
C ARG A 126 0.45 -21.42 -15.26
N GLU A 127 -0.06 -21.80 -14.12
CA GLU A 127 -1.48 -21.69 -13.81
C GLU A 127 -1.88 -20.25 -13.51
N ASN A 128 -3.08 -19.87 -13.92
CA ASN A 128 -3.66 -18.59 -13.56
C ASN A 128 -4.25 -18.62 -12.14
N VAL A 129 -4.05 -17.54 -11.40
CA VAL A 129 -4.70 -17.33 -10.10
C VAL A 129 -5.93 -16.47 -10.32
N TYR A 130 -7.11 -16.98 -9.93
CA TYR A 130 -8.39 -16.29 -10.13
C TYR A 130 -8.82 -15.57 -8.85
N LEU A 131 -9.17 -14.30 -8.98
CA LEU A 131 -9.63 -13.49 -7.85
C LEU A 131 -10.92 -14.05 -7.24
N SER A 132 -11.81 -14.60 -8.06
CA SER A 132 -13.06 -15.24 -7.64
C SER A 132 -12.83 -16.42 -6.68
N GLU A 133 -11.79 -17.22 -6.88
CA GLU A 133 -11.45 -18.33 -5.98
C GLU A 133 -11.06 -17.84 -4.60
N ILE A 134 -10.29 -16.75 -4.53
CA ILE A 134 -9.83 -16.20 -3.25
C ILE A 134 -10.99 -15.55 -2.50
N PHE A 135 -11.88 -14.85 -3.19
CA PHE A 135 -13.08 -14.26 -2.58
C PHE A 135 -14.07 -15.30 -2.05
N SER A 136 -14.08 -16.49 -2.63
CA SER A 136 -14.90 -17.62 -2.17
C SER A 136 -14.26 -18.40 -1.02
N ASN A 137 -13.02 -18.10 -0.66
CA ASN A 137 -12.31 -18.76 0.43
C ASN A 137 -12.80 -18.28 1.80
N ASN A 138 -12.86 -19.20 2.77
CA ASN A 138 -13.30 -18.90 4.12
C ASN A 138 -12.44 -17.81 4.80
N ASP A 139 -11.14 -17.75 4.52
CA ASP A 139 -10.25 -16.74 5.10
C ASP A 139 -10.60 -15.32 4.67
N PHE A 140 -11.14 -15.16 3.46
CA PHE A 140 -11.62 -13.85 2.98
C PHE A 140 -12.93 -13.43 3.67
N THR A 141 -13.80 -14.37 4.02
CA THR A 141 -15.13 -14.10 4.58
C THR A 141 -15.18 -14.09 6.11
N LYS A 142 -14.07 -14.39 6.79
CA LYS A 142 -13.98 -14.35 8.26
C LYS A 142 -14.34 -12.98 8.82
N LYS A 143 -15.15 -12.94 9.87
CA LYS A 143 -15.60 -11.70 10.50
C LYS A 143 -14.54 -10.95 11.30
N ASP A 144 -13.55 -11.65 11.80
CA ASP A 144 -12.41 -11.11 12.55
C ASP A 144 -11.37 -10.41 11.67
N VAL A 145 -11.36 -10.72 10.36
CA VAL A 145 -10.56 -9.99 9.36
C VAL A 145 -11.32 -8.73 8.94
N ARG A 146 -10.77 -7.58 9.27
CA ARG A 146 -11.45 -6.29 9.13
C ARG A 146 -11.35 -5.72 7.72
N LEU A 147 -10.15 -5.72 7.15
CA LEU A 147 -9.88 -5.24 5.79
C LEU A 147 -9.18 -6.34 4.98
N PRO A 148 -9.90 -7.41 4.60
CA PRO A 148 -9.31 -8.53 3.88
C PRO A 148 -8.88 -8.09 2.48
N ILE A 149 -7.65 -8.44 2.12
CA ILE A 149 -7.09 -8.25 0.80
C ILE A 149 -6.63 -9.59 0.21
N ALA A 150 -7.06 -9.87 -1.00
CA ALA A 150 -6.69 -11.07 -1.73
C ALA A 150 -5.26 -10.93 -2.25
N LEU A 151 -4.29 -11.49 -1.56
CA LEU A 151 -2.89 -11.45 -1.97
C LEU A 151 -2.58 -12.42 -3.12
N GLY A 152 -3.19 -13.58 -3.12
CA GLY A 152 -3.01 -14.58 -4.16
C GLY A 152 -2.92 -16.00 -3.63
N LYS A 153 -2.07 -16.81 -4.24
CA LYS A 153 -1.75 -18.18 -3.82
C LYS A 153 -0.27 -18.29 -3.46
N ASN A 154 0.05 -19.04 -2.42
CA ASN A 154 1.42 -19.36 -2.07
C ASN A 154 2.03 -20.38 -3.06
N ILE A 155 3.28 -20.76 -2.84
CA ILE A 155 4.00 -21.74 -3.69
C ILE A 155 3.23 -23.07 -3.80
N SER A 156 2.57 -23.50 -2.73
CA SER A 156 1.78 -24.74 -2.70
C SER A 156 0.38 -24.62 -3.33
N GLY A 157 0.00 -23.44 -3.80
CA GLY A 157 -1.33 -23.19 -4.38
C GLY A 157 -2.43 -22.90 -3.38
N ILE A 158 -2.10 -22.67 -2.11
CA ILE A 158 -3.06 -22.31 -1.06
C ILE A 158 -3.36 -20.81 -1.14
N PRO A 159 -4.65 -20.41 -1.14
CA PRO A 159 -5.03 -19.00 -1.10
C PRO A 159 -4.47 -18.26 0.12
N VAL A 160 -3.98 -17.04 -0.09
CA VAL A 160 -3.43 -16.16 0.95
C VAL A 160 -4.24 -14.88 0.98
N VAL A 161 -4.83 -14.61 2.13
CA VAL A 161 -5.58 -13.38 2.41
C VAL A 161 -4.85 -12.61 3.51
N GLY A 162 -4.55 -11.35 3.24
CA GLY A 162 -4.00 -10.44 4.25
C GLY A 162 -5.10 -9.59 4.89
N ASP A 163 -4.82 -9.00 6.04
CA ASP A 163 -5.66 -7.99 6.67
C ASP A 163 -4.93 -6.65 6.69
N LEU A 164 -5.37 -5.71 5.85
CA LEU A 164 -4.77 -4.37 5.78
C LEU A 164 -4.85 -3.64 7.12
N ALA A 165 -5.88 -3.89 7.93
CA ALA A 165 -6.03 -3.29 9.25
C ALA A 165 -4.89 -3.67 10.21
N SER A 166 -4.31 -4.84 10.04
CA SER A 166 -3.15 -5.31 10.82
C SER A 166 -1.80 -4.87 10.26
N MET A 167 -1.74 -4.45 9.01
CA MET A 167 -0.50 -4.03 8.32
C MET A 167 -0.06 -2.61 8.62
N PRO A 168 -0.80 -1.79 9.15
CA PRO A 168 -1.52 -0.56 8.93
C PRO A 168 -1.19 0.17 7.63
N HIS A 169 0.04 0.10 7.16
CA HIS A 169 0.49 0.72 5.90
C HIS A 169 1.22 -0.32 5.06
N LEU A 170 0.99 -0.28 3.77
CA LEU A 170 1.53 -1.22 2.80
C LEU A 170 2.31 -0.51 1.70
N LEU A 171 3.56 -0.90 1.50
CA LEU A 171 4.40 -0.45 0.39
C LEU A 171 4.40 -1.51 -0.71
N ILE A 172 4.16 -1.08 -1.95
CA ILE A 172 4.17 -1.95 -3.13
C ILE A 172 5.17 -1.39 -4.15
N ALA A 173 6.11 -2.19 -4.58
CA ALA A 173 7.09 -1.78 -5.58
C ALA A 173 7.29 -2.84 -6.66
N GLY A 174 7.64 -2.39 -7.86
CA GLY A 174 7.92 -3.26 -8.98
C GLY A 174 7.97 -2.51 -10.31
N THR A 175 8.62 -3.09 -11.30
CA THR A 175 8.74 -2.49 -12.64
C THR A 175 7.41 -2.52 -13.40
N THR A 176 7.36 -1.78 -14.50
CA THR A 176 6.21 -1.82 -15.42
C THR A 176 6.01 -3.25 -15.94
N GLY A 177 4.76 -3.71 -15.96
CA GLY A 177 4.42 -5.07 -16.42
C GLY A 177 4.70 -6.19 -15.41
N SER A 178 5.23 -5.88 -14.23
CA SER A 178 5.51 -6.88 -13.19
C SER A 178 4.25 -7.39 -12.47
N GLY A 179 3.13 -6.69 -12.58
CA GLY A 179 1.87 -6.99 -11.89
C GLY A 179 1.49 -6.01 -10.79
N LYS A 180 2.28 -4.93 -10.58
CA LYS A 180 2.01 -3.93 -9.54
C LYS A 180 0.63 -3.30 -9.66
N SER A 181 0.27 -2.81 -10.83
CA SER A 181 -1.02 -2.14 -11.07
C SER A 181 -2.19 -3.08 -10.92
N VAL A 182 -2.07 -4.31 -11.40
CA VAL A 182 -3.10 -5.35 -11.21
C VAL A 182 -3.28 -5.66 -9.72
N CYS A 183 -2.21 -5.75 -8.96
CA CYS A 183 -2.27 -5.97 -7.51
C CYS A 183 -3.01 -4.84 -6.78
N ILE A 184 -2.75 -3.59 -7.12
CA ILE A 184 -3.47 -2.44 -6.55
C ILE A 184 -4.97 -2.58 -6.84
N ASN A 185 -5.35 -2.92 -8.06
CA ASN A 185 -6.73 -3.16 -8.43
C ASN A 185 -7.34 -4.33 -7.64
N THR A 186 -6.63 -5.43 -7.46
CA THR A 186 -7.14 -6.57 -6.68
C THR A 186 -7.33 -6.22 -5.21
N ILE A 187 -6.48 -5.37 -4.64
CA ILE A 187 -6.63 -4.88 -3.27
C ILE A 187 -7.87 -3.98 -3.15
N ILE A 188 -8.05 -3.04 -4.06
CA ILE A 188 -9.24 -2.17 -4.07
C ILE A 188 -10.52 -3.01 -4.24
N LEU A 189 -10.55 -3.92 -5.20
CA LEU A 189 -11.69 -4.82 -5.41
C LEU A 189 -11.96 -5.70 -4.17
N SER A 190 -10.94 -6.19 -3.50
CA SER A 190 -11.08 -6.96 -2.26
C SER A 190 -11.89 -6.19 -1.21
N LEU A 191 -11.59 -4.92 -1.03
CA LEU A 191 -12.29 -4.06 -0.08
C LEU A 191 -13.70 -3.70 -0.56
N LEU A 192 -13.90 -3.49 -1.86
CA LEU A 192 -15.21 -3.23 -2.46
C LEU A 192 -16.15 -4.44 -2.38
N TYR A 193 -15.61 -5.66 -2.43
CA TYR A 193 -16.37 -6.91 -2.26
C TYR A 193 -16.72 -7.21 -0.80
N ARG A 194 -16.04 -6.58 0.14
CA ARG A 194 -16.22 -6.83 1.58
C ARG A 194 -17.01 -5.76 2.29
N HIS A 195 -16.90 -4.51 1.86
CA HIS A 195 -17.44 -3.34 2.57
C HIS A 195 -18.38 -2.49 1.73
N THR A 196 -19.47 -2.09 2.36
CA THR A 196 -20.37 -1.05 1.85
C THR A 196 -19.75 0.35 2.02
N PRO A 197 -20.23 1.39 1.29
CA PRO A 197 -19.65 2.74 1.36
C PRO A 197 -19.67 3.38 2.74
N ASP A 198 -20.60 2.98 3.61
CA ASP A 198 -20.69 3.47 5.00
C ASP A 198 -19.62 2.85 5.92
N LYS A 199 -18.98 1.78 5.51
CA LYS A 199 -17.96 1.07 6.31
C LYS A 199 -16.54 1.28 5.83
N CYS A 200 -16.33 1.54 4.54
CA CYS A 200 -15.01 1.77 3.96
C CYS A 200 -15.07 2.86 2.90
N LYS A 201 -14.20 3.83 3.02
CA LYS A 201 -14.04 4.96 2.11
C LYS A 201 -12.63 4.99 1.53
N PHE A 202 -12.51 5.51 0.32
CA PHE A 202 -11.24 5.62 -0.39
C PHE A 202 -10.87 7.06 -0.73
N ILE A 203 -9.57 7.31 -0.67
CA ILE A 203 -8.92 8.45 -1.33
C ILE A 203 -7.92 7.84 -2.32
N LEU A 204 -8.12 8.08 -3.60
CA LEU A 204 -7.29 7.56 -4.68
C LEU A 204 -6.45 8.67 -5.29
N ILE A 205 -5.15 8.44 -5.36
CA ILE A 205 -4.15 9.38 -5.89
C ILE A 205 -3.42 8.72 -7.06
N ASP A 206 -3.60 9.27 -8.24
CA ASP A 206 -3.02 8.77 -9.50
C ASP A 206 -2.43 9.92 -10.30
N PRO A 207 -1.16 10.30 -10.06
CA PRO A 207 -0.52 11.43 -10.75
C PRO A 207 -0.40 11.24 -12.26
N LYS A 208 -0.36 10.01 -12.74
CA LYS A 208 -0.22 9.68 -14.16
C LYS A 208 -1.55 9.54 -14.90
N MET A 209 -2.67 9.53 -14.19
CA MET A 209 -4.03 9.38 -14.75
C MET A 209 -4.25 8.10 -15.59
N LEU A 210 -3.54 7.01 -15.28
CA LEU A 210 -3.55 5.79 -16.09
C LEU A 210 -4.30 4.62 -15.45
N GLU A 211 -4.28 4.52 -14.11
CA GLU A 211 -4.65 3.27 -13.42
C GLU A 211 -5.92 3.39 -12.57
N LEU A 212 -6.09 4.48 -11.83
CA LEU A 212 -7.15 4.61 -10.83
C LEU A 212 -8.36 5.42 -11.30
N SER A 213 -8.30 6.04 -12.46
CA SER A 213 -9.41 6.83 -13.03
C SER A 213 -10.67 6.00 -13.31
N THR A 214 -10.52 4.70 -13.52
CA THR A 214 -11.63 3.77 -13.69
C THR A 214 -12.58 3.70 -12.49
N TYR A 215 -12.12 4.07 -11.30
CA TYR A 215 -12.91 4.10 -10.07
C TYR A 215 -13.68 5.41 -9.85
N GLU A 216 -13.53 6.39 -10.74
CA GLU A 216 -14.24 7.66 -10.63
C GLU A 216 -15.75 7.44 -10.52
N GLY A 217 -16.38 8.10 -9.58
CA GLY A 217 -17.82 8.03 -9.37
C GLY A 217 -18.35 6.84 -8.58
N ILE A 218 -17.51 5.95 -8.07
CA ILE A 218 -17.98 4.90 -7.15
C ILE A 218 -18.38 5.50 -5.80
N PRO A 219 -19.42 4.96 -5.11
CA PRO A 219 -19.94 5.54 -3.89
C PRO A 219 -18.98 5.52 -2.70
N HIS A 220 -17.91 4.73 -2.76
CA HIS A 220 -16.89 4.63 -1.71
C HIS A 220 -15.90 5.79 -1.69
N LEU A 221 -15.85 6.65 -2.72
CA LEU A 221 -14.90 7.76 -2.78
C LEU A 221 -15.27 8.92 -1.85
N LEU A 222 -14.28 9.47 -1.13
CA LEU A 222 -14.41 10.69 -0.34
C LEU A 222 -14.22 11.97 -1.16
N CYS A 223 -13.50 11.88 -2.26
CA CYS A 223 -13.24 12.97 -3.19
C CYS A 223 -13.01 12.38 -4.61
N PRO A 224 -13.05 13.19 -5.66
CA PRO A 224 -12.61 12.75 -6.99
C PRO A 224 -11.19 12.21 -6.97
N VAL A 225 -10.84 11.35 -7.92
CA VAL A 225 -9.47 10.83 -8.05
C VAL A 225 -8.50 11.99 -8.21
N ILE A 226 -7.48 12.04 -7.35
CA ILE A 226 -6.52 13.14 -7.29
C ILE A 226 -5.40 12.88 -8.29
N THR A 227 -5.16 13.83 -9.18
CA THR A 227 -4.19 13.70 -10.27
C THR A 227 -3.01 14.66 -10.16
N GLU A 228 -3.11 15.67 -9.31
CA GLU A 228 -2.06 16.67 -9.09
C GLU A 228 -1.22 16.34 -7.85
N ALA A 229 0.10 16.28 -8.01
CA ALA A 229 1.01 15.94 -6.92
C ALA A 229 0.95 16.91 -5.73
N LYS A 230 0.79 18.21 -5.97
CA LYS A 230 0.63 19.22 -4.90
C LYS A 230 -0.64 19.00 -4.10
N LYS A 231 -1.76 18.73 -4.76
CA LYS A 231 -3.04 18.42 -4.09
C LYS A 231 -2.95 17.13 -3.28
N ALA A 232 -2.23 16.12 -3.80
CA ALA A 232 -2.02 14.87 -3.08
C ALA A 232 -1.30 15.06 -1.74
N ALA A 233 -0.25 15.91 -1.69
CA ALA A 233 0.43 16.23 -0.45
C ALA A 233 -0.52 16.90 0.56
N SER A 234 -1.34 17.85 0.10
CA SER A 234 -2.33 18.53 0.95
C SER A 234 -3.42 17.59 1.46
N VAL A 235 -3.83 16.64 0.66
CA VAL A 235 -4.81 15.61 1.05
C VAL A 235 -4.26 14.72 2.16
N LEU A 236 -2.98 14.36 2.14
CA LEU A 236 -2.35 13.65 3.26
C LEU A 236 -2.38 14.48 4.55
N GLY A 237 -2.23 15.80 4.45
CA GLY A 237 -2.43 16.73 5.57
C GLY A 237 -3.86 16.68 6.12
N TRP A 238 -4.87 16.65 5.25
CA TRP A 238 -6.25 16.45 5.66
C TRP A 238 -6.46 15.10 6.37
N VAL A 239 -5.83 14.03 5.87
CA VAL A 239 -5.90 12.70 6.52
C VAL A 239 -5.33 12.74 7.94
N VAL A 240 -4.23 13.45 8.15
CA VAL A 240 -3.68 13.68 9.51
C VAL A 240 -4.68 14.41 10.40
N LYS A 241 -5.31 15.46 9.90
CA LYS A 241 -6.35 16.21 10.62
C LYS A 241 -7.54 15.32 10.97
N GLU A 242 -7.99 14.51 10.04
CA GLU A 242 -9.07 13.55 10.26
C GLU A 242 -8.70 12.51 11.33
N MET A 243 -7.48 12.00 11.31
CA MET A 243 -6.97 11.12 12.35
C MET A 243 -7.01 11.75 13.73
N GLU A 244 -6.56 13.00 13.86
CA GLU A 244 -6.59 13.75 15.11
C GLU A 244 -8.02 13.99 15.60
N ASN A 245 -8.95 14.31 14.71
CA ASN A 245 -10.37 14.45 15.02
C ASN A 245 -10.97 13.13 15.54
N ARG A 246 -10.64 12.02 14.92
CA ARG A 246 -11.07 10.69 15.36
C ARG A 246 -10.56 10.36 16.76
N TYR A 247 -9.30 10.65 17.04
CA TYR A 247 -8.73 10.47 18.38
C TYR A 247 -9.44 11.31 19.43
N ARG A 248 -9.74 12.56 19.12
CA ARG A 248 -10.49 13.45 20.02
C ARG A 248 -11.86 12.86 20.36
N LEU A 249 -12.57 12.35 19.37
CA LEU A 249 -13.88 11.72 19.58
C LEU A 249 -13.78 10.41 20.36
N MET A 250 -12.82 9.58 20.03
CA MET A 250 -12.55 8.32 20.76
C MET A 250 -12.17 8.59 22.23
N THR A 251 -11.40 9.62 22.49
CA THR A 251 -11.02 10.02 23.86
C THR A 251 -12.24 10.48 24.66
N LYS A 252 -13.13 11.28 24.06
CA LYS A 252 -14.39 11.69 24.72
C LYS A 252 -15.25 10.49 25.13
N GLU A 253 -15.25 9.44 24.32
CA GLU A 253 -16.02 8.21 24.57
C GLU A 253 -15.27 7.17 25.43
N GLY A 254 -14.01 7.44 25.80
CA GLY A 254 -13.19 6.55 26.60
C GLY A 254 -12.82 5.24 25.87
N VAL A 255 -12.78 5.27 24.55
CA VAL A 255 -12.41 4.11 23.71
C VAL A 255 -11.04 4.29 23.07
N ARG A 256 -10.38 3.17 22.73
CA ARG A 256 -8.99 3.16 22.23
C ARG A 256 -8.85 2.94 20.73
N ASN A 257 -9.91 2.49 20.08
CA ASN A 257 -9.89 2.20 18.65
C ASN A 257 -11.27 2.41 18.02
N ILE A 258 -11.27 2.47 16.68
CA ILE A 258 -12.47 2.71 15.88
C ILE A 258 -13.55 1.64 16.08
N ASP A 259 -13.17 0.37 16.27
CA ASP A 259 -14.16 -0.70 16.43
C ASP A 259 -14.93 -0.58 17.73
N SER A 260 -14.24 -0.23 18.80
CA SER A 260 -14.86 0.05 20.10
C SER A 260 -15.75 1.29 20.05
N TYR A 261 -15.37 2.31 19.28
CA TYR A 261 -16.20 3.47 19.02
C TYR A 261 -17.46 3.07 18.25
N ASN A 262 -17.31 2.36 17.15
CA ASN A 262 -18.40 1.96 16.27
C ASN A 262 -19.39 1.00 16.97
N ALA A 263 -18.94 0.21 17.92
CA ALA A 263 -19.81 -0.65 18.73
C ALA A 263 -20.78 0.13 19.62
N LYS A 264 -20.46 1.39 19.97
CA LYS A 264 -21.27 2.27 20.82
C LYS A 264 -22.18 3.21 20.04
N HIS A 265 -21.98 3.37 18.74
CA HIS A 265 -22.66 4.36 17.90
C HIS A 265 -23.43 3.71 16.76
N ILE A 266 -24.59 4.29 16.42
CA ILE A 266 -25.39 3.86 15.27
C ILE A 266 -24.72 4.29 13.97
N LEU A 267 -24.16 5.50 13.94
CA LEU A 267 -23.35 6.00 12.82
C LEU A 267 -21.89 5.64 13.06
N ALA A 268 -21.42 4.69 12.30
CA ALA A 268 -20.04 4.21 12.39
C ALA A 268 -19.07 5.16 11.68
N MET A 269 -17.86 5.31 12.22
CA MET A 269 -16.76 5.88 11.48
C MET A 269 -16.31 4.86 10.43
N PRO A 270 -16.26 5.21 9.13
CA PRO A 270 -15.74 4.29 8.13
C PRO A 270 -14.22 4.12 8.25
N TYR A 271 -13.71 2.98 7.84
CA TYR A 271 -12.29 2.85 7.50
C TYR A 271 -11.97 3.77 6.33
N ILE A 272 -10.81 4.39 6.35
CA ILE A 272 -10.31 5.21 5.24
C ILE A 272 -9.04 4.56 4.70
N VAL A 273 -9.05 4.25 3.41
CA VAL A 273 -7.92 3.68 2.69
C VAL A 273 -7.44 4.69 1.66
N VAL A 274 -6.21 5.14 1.83
CA VAL A 274 -5.54 6.05 0.90
C VAL A 274 -4.63 5.22 0.00
N VAL A 275 -4.85 5.29 -1.31
CA VAL A 275 -4.06 4.56 -2.31
C VAL A 275 -3.31 5.55 -3.19
N VAL A 276 -1.99 5.42 -3.21
CA VAL A 276 -1.09 6.21 -4.07
C VAL A 276 -0.47 5.28 -5.11
N ASP A 277 -0.79 5.46 -6.37
CA ASP A 277 -0.32 4.60 -7.46
C ASP A 277 1.17 4.78 -7.79
N GLU A 278 1.66 6.02 -7.75
CA GLU A 278 3.08 6.32 -7.98
C GLU A 278 3.58 7.39 -7.00
N MET A 279 4.26 6.92 -5.94
CA MET A 279 4.77 7.82 -4.90
C MET A 279 5.98 8.64 -5.33
N SER A 280 6.74 8.22 -6.35
CA SER A 280 7.92 8.95 -6.81
C SER A 280 7.58 10.36 -7.27
N ASP A 281 6.46 10.55 -7.93
CA ASP A 281 6.00 11.86 -8.40
C ASP A 281 5.65 12.79 -7.21
N LEU A 282 5.11 12.23 -6.13
CA LEU A 282 4.83 12.98 -4.91
C LEU A 282 6.11 13.35 -4.15
N MET A 283 7.05 12.41 -4.06
CA MET A 283 8.32 12.61 -3.35
C MET A 283 9.20 13.68 -4.02
N LEU A 284 9.14 13.79 -5.34
CA LEU A 284 9.85 14.84 -6.09
C LEU A 284 9.32 16.25 -5.80
N VAL A 285 8.02 16.39 -5.60
CA VAL A 285 7.35 17.68 -5.41
C VAL A 285 7.35 18.13 -3.95
N ALA A 286 7.07 17.22 -3.01
CA ALA A 286 6.83 17.51 -1.60
C ALA A 286 7.36 16.42 -0.66
N GLY A 287 8.53 15.84 -0.95
CA GLY A 287 9.05 14.67 -0.24
C GLY A 287 9.13 14.82 1.27
N LYS A 288 9.67 15.94 1.78
CA LYS A 288 9.78 16.19 3.22
C LYS A 288 8.42 16.32 3.91
N GLU A 289 7.49 17.01 3.26
CA GLU A 289 6.13 17.19 3.77
C GLU A 289 5.40 15.87 3.87
N ILE A 290 5.51 15.04 2.82
CA ILE A 290 4.94 13.69 2.78
C ILE A 290 5.55 12.79 3.85
N GLU A 291 6.86 12.78 4.02
CA GLU A 291 7.52 12.04 5.09
C GLU A 291 7.04 12.44 6.48
N ASN A 292 6.85 13.73 6.72
CA ASN A 292 6.32 14.23 7.99
C ASN A 292 4.88 13.76 8.25
N TYR A 293 4.02 13.80 7.23
CA TYR A 293 2.65 13.28 7.35
C TYR A 293 2.63 11.78 7.60
N ILE A 294 3.42 11.01 6.87
CA ILE A 294 3.54 9.56 7.04
C ILE A 294 4.04 9.23 8.44
N GLN A 295 5.04 9.94 8.95
CA GLN A 295 5.55 9.73 10.30
C GLN A 295 4.48 9.97 11.37
N LYS A 296 3.67 11.01 11.21
CA LYS A 296 2.52 11.27 12.11
C LYS A 296 1.46 10.17 12.03
N LEU A 297 1.13 9.74 10.81
CA LEU A 297 0.13 8.71 10.56
C LEU A 297 0.57 7.32 11.05
N SER A 298 1.84 6.97 10.92
CA SER A 298 2.34 5.64 11.26
C SER A 298 2.15 5.25 12.72
N GLN A 299 2.20 6.22 13.61
CA GLN A 299 2.09 5.96 15.05
C GLN A 299 0.66 5.74 15.52
N MET A 300 -0.32 6.36 14.85
CA MET A 300 -1.68 6.48 15.39
C MET A 300 -2.79 6.07 14.41
N ALA A 301 -2.53 6.00 13.11
CA ALA A 301 -3.57 5.80 12.10
C ALA A 301 -4.30 4.45 12.23
N ARG A 302 -3.61 3.39 12.63
CA ARG A 302 -4.19 2.06 12.79
C ARG A 302 -5.42 2.05 13.71
N ALA A 303 -5.30 2.64 14.89
CA ALA A 303 -6.40 2.69 15.85
C ALA A 303 -7.54 3.57 15.37
N ALA A 304 -7.27 4.59 14.57
CA ALA A 304 -8.26 5.47 13.95
C ALA A 304 -8.90 4.90 12.67
N GLY A 305 -8.52 3.69 12.24
CA GLY A 305 -9.05 3.06 11.04
C GLY A 305 -8.60 3.70 9.73
N ILE A 306 -7.40 4.26 9.69
CA ILE A 306 -6.82 4.91 8.51
C ILE A 306 -5.61 4.11 8.05
N HIS A 307 -5.58 3.73 6.77
CA HIS A 307 -4.57 2.89 6.19
C HIS A 307 -4.08 3.46 4.86
N ILE A 308 -2.76 3.38 4.62
CA ILE A 308 -2.13 3.93 3.43
C ILE A 308 -1.48 2.81 2.64
N ILE A 309 -1.76 2.78 1.35
CA ILE A 309 -1.08 1.94 0.37
C ILE A 309 -0.28 2.86 -0.55
N MET A 310 1.03 2.74 -0.53
CA MET A 310 1.92 3.47 -1.42
C MET A 310 2.59 2.54 -2.39
N ALA A 311 2.55 2.88 -3.66
CA ALA A 311 3.16 2.12 -4.73
C ALA A 311 4.15 2.94 -5.54
N THR A 312 5.16 2.28 -6.11
CA THR A 312 6.14 2.90 -7.00
C THR A 312 6.70 1.91 -8.01
N GLN A 313 6.90 2.42 -9.26
CA GLN A 313 7.67 1.72 -10.28
C GLN A 313 9.17 2.01 -10.19
N ARG A 314 9.58 2.96 -9.34
CA ARG A 314 10.96 3.40 -9.16
C ARG A 314 11.46 3.06 -7.76
N PRO A 315 12.02 1.87 -7.55
CA PRO A 315 12.50 1.42 -6.25
C PRO A 315 13.88 2.01 -5.89
N SER A 316 14.05 3.32 -6.06
CA SER A 316 15.29 4.02 -5.71
C SER A 316 15.30 4.44 -4.24
N VAL A 317 16.49 4.66 -3.69
CA VAL A 317 16.67 5.13 -2.30
C VAL A 317 16.12 6.54 -2.07
N ASP A 318 16.01 7.36 -3.12
CA ASP A 318 15.44 8.70 -3.05
C ASP A 318 13.90 8.68 -2.91
N VAL A 319 13.28 7.62 -3.36
CA VAL A 319 11.82 7.39 -3.27
C VAL A 319 11.48 6.57 -2.04
N ILE A 320 12.13 5.41 -1.88
CA ILE A 320 11.97 4.53 -0.72
C ILE A 320 13.05 4.88 0.31
N THR A 321 12.86 6.02 0.96
CA THR A 321 13.79 6.56 1.96
C THR A 321 13.78 5.73 3.25
N GLY A 322 14.75 5.99 4.14
CA GLY A 322 14.79 5.37 5.46
C GLY A 322 13.53 5.65 6.29
N THR A 323 12.98 6.86 6.20
CA THR A 323 11.73 7.24 6.87
C THR A 323 10.54 6.45 6.32
N ILE A 324 10.44 6.30 5.02
CA ILE A 324 9.40 5.49 4.37
C ILE A 324 9.51 4.04 4.82
N LYS A 325 10.71 3.45 4.77
CA LYS A 325 10.92 2.05 5.20
C LYS A 325 10.58 1.81 6.67
N ALA A 326 10.88 2.75 7.55
CA ALA A 326 10.55 2.66 8.96
C ALA A 326 9.04 2.65 9.23
N ASN A 327 8.27 3.34 8.38
CA ASN A 327 6.81 3.51 8.54
C ASN A 327 5.97 2.54 7.70
N PHE A 328 6.60 1.82 6.78
CA PHE A 328 5.99 0.77 5.96
C PHE A 328 6.69 -0.58 6.21
N PRO A 329 6.45 -1.23 7.35
CA PRO A 329 7.10 -2.49 7.66
C PRO A 329 6.58 -3.66 6.81
N THR A 330 5.35 -3.59 6.33
CA THR A 330 4.78 -4.57 5.40
C THR A 330 5.01 -4.10 3.96
N ARG A 331 5.64 -4.96 3.14
CA ARG A 331 6.05 -4.61 1.79
C ARG A 331 5.78 -5.75 0.81
N ILE A 332 5.42 -5.37 -0.40
CA ILE A 332 5.30 -6.26 -1.55
C ILE A 332 6.31 -5.81 -2.60
N SER A 333 7.17 -6.70 -3.05
CA SER A 333 8.01 -6.49 -4.21
C SER A 333 7.58 -7.41 -5.34
N PHE A 334 7.15 -6.83 -6.45
CA PHE A 334 7.09 -7.52 -7.74
C PHE A 334 8.47 -7.60 -8.37
N GLN A 335 8.57 -8.18 -9.55
CA GLN A 335 9.83 -8.25 -10.28
C GLN A 335 10.50 -6.88 -10.41
N VAL A 336 11.79 -6.84 -10.12
CA VAL A 336 12.68 -5.69 -10.31
C VAL A 336 13.84 -6.06 -11.23
N THR A 337 14.59 -5.08 -11.70
CA THR A 337 15.66 -5.29 -12.68
C THR A 337 17.00 -5.64 -12.06
N SER A 338 17.20 -5.34 -10.78
CA SER A 338 18.50 -5.53 -10.12
C SER A 338 18.39 -6.03 -8.68
N LYS A 339 19.47 -6.64 -8.21
CA LYS A 339 19.64 -7.03 -6.79
C LYS A 339 19.63 -5.83 -5.86
N ILE A 340 20.08 -4.66 -6.34
CA ILE A 340 20.09 -3.41 -5.58
C ILE A 340 18.67 -2.95 -5.32
N ASP A 341 17.80 -2.99 -6.33
CA ASP A 341 16.39 -2.63 -6.20
C ASP A 341 15.67 -3.55 -5.21
N SER A 342 15.92 -4.86 -5.30
CA SER A 342 15.38 -5.83 -4.35
C SER A 342 15.79 -5.51 -2.89
N ARG A 343 17.05 -5.21 -2.67
CA ARG A 343 17.54 -4.81 -1.34
C ARG A 343 16.95 -3.51 -0.85
N THR A 344 16.74 -2.55 -1.74
CA THR A 344 16.08 -1.28 -1.40
C THR A 344 14.67 -1.50 -0.87
N ILE A 345 13.91 -2.41 -1.47
CA ILE A 345 12.53 -2.70 -1.08
C ILE A 345 12.49 -3.64 0.14
N LEU A 346 13.18 -4.77 0.07
CA LEU A 346 13.03 -5.90 0.99
C LEU A 346 14.18 -6.05 1.99
N GLY A 347 15.30 -5.36 1.79
CA GLY A 347 16.50 -5.55 2.57
C GLY A 347 17.36 -6.74 2.13
N GLU A 348 16.88 -7.57 1.21
CA GLU A 348 17.60 -8.71 0.64
C GLU A 348 17.36 -8.86 -0.86
N GLN A 349 18.22 -9.63 -1.52
CA GLN A 349 18.03 -9.96 -2.92
C GLN A 349 16.94 -11.02 -3.13
N GLY A 350 16.44 -11.17 -4.33
CA GLY A 350 15.47 -12.20 -4.73
C GLY A 350 14.35 -11.69 -5.62
N ALA A 351 13.95 -10.44 -5.50
CA ALA A 351 12.89 -9.88 -6.34
C ALA A 351 13.30 -9.76 -7.82
N GLU A 352 14.58 -9.69 -8.13
CA GLU A 352 15.11 -9.71 -9.50
C GLU A 352 14.93 -11.09 -10.17
N GLN A 353 14.67 -12.13 -9.39
CA GLN A 353 14.48 -13.51 -9.85
C GLN A 353 13.01 -13.87 -10.05
N LEU A 354 12.08 -12.96 -9.78
CA LEU A 354 10.66 -13.17 -10.00
C LEU A 354 10.31 -13.22 -11.48
N LEU A 355 9.21 -13.89 -11.81
CA LEU A 355 8.78 -14.17 -13.18
C LEU A 355 7.95 -13.07 -13.82
N GLY A 356 7.61 -12.03 -13.08
CA GLY A 356 6.67 -11.01 -13.54
C GLY A 356 5.20 -11.47 -13.50
N LYS A 357 4.31 -10.68 -14.08
CA LYS A 357 2.86 -10.98 -14.18
C LYS A 357 2.18 -11.40 -12.88
N GLY A 358 2.50 -10.72 -11.79
CA GLY A 358 1.89 -10.96 -10.49
C GLY A 358 2.70 -11.88 -9.56
N ASP A 359 3.86 -12.38 -10.00
CA ASP A 359 4.77 -13.09 -9.11
C ASP A 359 5.46 -12.09 -8.17
N MET A 360 5.32 -12.27 -6.86
CA MET A 360 5.75 -11.30 -5.87
C MET A 360 6.40 -11.94 -4.64
N LEU A 361 7.19 -11.13 -3.94
CA LEU A 361 7.65 -11.39 -2.59
C LEU A 361 6.91 -10.50 -1.61
N TYR A 362 6.25 -11.11 -0.66
CA TYR A 362 5.53 -10.45 0.42
C TYR A 362 6.35 -10.49 1.70
N MET A 363 6.67 -9.33 2.25
CA MET A 363 7.36 -9.19 3.52
C MET A 363 6.40 -8.69 4.59
N SER A 364 6.16 -9.51 5.60
CA SER A 364 5.36 -9.13 6.76
C SER A 364 6.12 -8.19 7.69
N SER A 365 5.42 -7.57 8.62
CA SER A 365 6.03 -6.71 9.65
C SER A 365 7.05 -7.42 10.54
N ALA A 366 7.05 -8.76 10.56
CA ALA A 366 8.04 -9.58 11.25
C ALA A 366 9.29 -9.87 10.38
N ASN A 367 9.49 -9.18 9.28
CA ASN A 367 10.57 -9.37 8.29
C ASN A 367 10.62 -10.78 7.68
N ARG A 368 9.49 -11.49 7.68
CA ARG A 368 9.39 -12.79 7.03
C ARG A 368 8.94 -12.60 5.59
N ILE A 369 9.72 -13.13 4.64
CA ILE A 369 9.46 -13.04 3.21
C ILE A 369 8.86 -14.34 2.71
N VAL A 370 7.74 -14.22 2.00
CA VAL A 370 7.00 -15.35 1.40
C VAL A 370 6.72 -15.01 -0.07
N ARG A 371 6.95 -16.00 -0.96
CA ARG A 371 6.56 -15.88 -2.36
C ARG A 371 5.09 -16.14 -2.54
N ILE A 372 4.40 -15.21 -3.21
CA ILE A 372 2.96 -15.29 -3.49
C ILE A 372 2.74 -14.99 -4.97
N HIS A 373 1.80 -15.70 -5.58
CA HIS A 373 1.36 -15.48 -6.95
C HIS A 373 0.05 -14.72 -6.92
N ALA A 374 0.09 -13.42 -7.26
CA ALA A 374 -1.05 -12.53 -7.21
C ALA A 374 -2.12 -12.92 -8.24
N PRO A 375 -3.41 -12.70 -7.93
CA PRO A 375 -4.47 -12.93 -8.89
C PRO A 375 -4.45 -11.89 -9.98
N PHE A 376 -4.92 -12.28 -11.17
CA PHE A 376 -5.15 -11.40 -12.29
C PHE A 376 -6.60 -10.95 -12.32
N VAL A 377 -6.81 -9.67 -12.61
CA VAL A 377 -8.10 -9.08 -12.92
C VAL A 377 -7.97 -8.21 -14.17
N SER A 378 -8.89 -8.35 -15.11
CA SER A 378 -8.91 -7.55 -16.35
C SER A 378 -9.62 -6.23 -16.14
N ASP A 379 -9.31 -5.25 -17.00
CA ASP A 379 -9.99 -3.94 -16.99
C ASP A 379 -11.50 -4.08 -17.19
N ASN A 380 -11.93 -5.03 -18.01
CA ASN A 380 -13.36 -5.31 -18.24
C ASN A 380 -14.06 -5.81 -16.96
N GLU A 381 -13.42 -6.67 -16.18
CA GLU A 381 -13.96 -7.13 -14.88
C GLU A 381 -14.07 -5.96 -13.90
N ILE A 382 -13.04 -5.11 -13.82
CA ILE A 382 -13.03 -3.90 -12.97
C ILE A 382 -14.18 -2.97 -13.37
N GLU A 383 -14.36 -2.72 -14.65
CA GLU A 383 -15.41 -1.85 -15.16
C GLU A 383 -16.80 -2.40 -14.84
N LYS A 384 -17.04 -3.69 -14.97
CA LYS A 384 -18.31 -4.32 -14.58
C LYS A 384 -18.62 -4.11 -13.10
N VAL A 385 -17.65 -4.30 -12.24
CA VAL A 385 -17.81 -4.08 -10.79
C VAL A 385 -18.10 -2.60 -10.51
N ASN A 386 -17.35 -1.70 -11.10
CA ASN A 386 -17.51 -0.26 -10.90
C ASN A 386 -18.88 0.24 -11.41
N ASN A 387 -19.34 -0.23 -12.56
CA ASN A 387 -20.66 0.10 -13.07
C ASN A 387 -21.78 -0.41 -12.17
N TYR A 388 -21.62 -1.61 -11.62
CA TYR A 388 -22.56 -2.13 -10.64
C TYR A 388 -22.62 -1.25 -9.37
N LEU A 389 -21.48 -0.81 -8.85
CA LEU A 389 -21.42 0.07 -7.67
C LEU A 389 -22.02 1.45 -7.97
N ARG A 390 -21.70 2.05 -9.11
CA ARG A 390 -22.24 3.35 -9.55
C ARG A 390 -23.76 3.32 -9.74
N SER A 391 -24.30 2.18 -10.17
CA SER A 391 -25.76 2.02 -10.37
C SER A 391 -26.55 2.06 -9.05
N GLN A 392 -25.92 1.80 -7.93
CA GLN A 392 -26.60 1.74 -6.62
C GLN A 392 -26.60 3.07 -5.86
N ALA A 393 -25.54 3.84 -5.94
CA ALA A 393 -25.42 5.12 -5.24
C ALA A 393 -24.37 6.02 -5.90
N GLU A 394 -24.50 7.32 -5.70
CA GLU A 394 -23.50 8.31 -6.07
C GLU A 394 -22.54 8.56 -4.90
N PRO A 395 -21.28 8.98 -5.15
CA PRO A 395 -20.36 9.35 -4.10
C PRO A 395 -20.81 10.66 -3.44
N ASP A 396 -20.63 10.73 -2.13
CA ASP A 396 -20.84 11.95 -1.37
C ASP A 396 -19.46 12.56 -1.04
N TYR A 397 -19.01 13.46 -1.90
CA TYR A 397 -17.68 14.06 -1.79
C TYR A 397 -17.60 15.07 -0.65
N ILE A 398 -16.46 15.07 0.04
CA ILE A 398 -16.12 16.04 1.08
C ILE A 398 -15.31 17.17 0.44
N ASP A 399 -15.93 18.32 0.26
CA ASP A 399 -15.32 19.51 -0.38
C ASP A 399 -14.08 20.01 0.38
N GLU A 400 -14.05 19.87 1.70
CA GLU A 400 -12.92 20.24 2.55
C GLU A 400 -11.61 19.54 2.15
N ILE A 401 -11.67 18.31 1.61
CA ILE A 401 -10.48 17.58 1.16
C ILE A 401 -9.81 18.32 0.00
N LEU A 402 -10.59 18.77 -0.99
CA LEU A 402 -10.08 19.46 -2.17
C LEU A 402 -9.60 20.88 -1.85
N ASN A 403 -10.28 21.54 -0.93
CA ASN A 403 -10.01 22.92 -0.55
C ASN A 403 -8.91 23.04 0.53
N PHE A 404 -8.48 21.95 1.14
CA PHE A 404 -7.46 21.95 2.19
C PHE A 404 -6.13 22.58 1.74
N ALA A 405 -5.78 22.43 0.46
CA ALA A 405 -4.63 23.09 -0.14
C ALA A 405 -4.81 24.62 -0.26
N ASP A 406 -5.99 25.02 -0.72
CA ASP A 406 -6.30 26.44 -0.95
C ASP A 406 -6.42 27.21 0.38
N GLU A 407 -6.96 26.60 1.41
CA GLU A 407 -7.00 27.16 2.77
C GLU A 407 -5.58 27.33 3.36
N LYS A 408 -4.69 26.39 3.08
CA LYS A 408 -3.29 26.46 3.54
C LYS A 408 -2.50 27.55 2.82
N GLU A 409 -2.75 27.77 1.53
CA GLU A 409 -2.18 28.88 0.75
C GLU A 409 -2.75 30.24 1.18
N LEU A 410 -4.06 30.31 1.49
CA LEU A 410 -4.73 31.52 1.97
C LEU A 410 -4.38 31.86 3.42
N SER A 411 -4.10 30.86 4.26
CA SER A 411 -3.69 31.07 5.66
C SER A 411 -2.22 31.42 5.83
N GLY A 412 -1.42 31.42 4.73
CA GLY A 412 0.00 31.79 4.77
C GLY A 412 0.87 30.84 5.59
N GLU A 413 0.38 29.61 5.87
CA GLU A 413 1.17 28.54 6.46
C GLU A 413 2.10 27.89 5.43
N THR A 414 2.98 28.68 4.82
CA THR A 414 4.30 28.16 4.52
C THR A 414 4.88 27.66 5.83
N SER A 415 5.29 26.41 5.84
CA SER A 415 5.96 25.73 6.94
C SER A 415 7.22 26.48 7.41
N ASN A 416 6.97 27.55 8.10
CA ASN A 416 7.82 28.05 9.14
C ASN A 416 6.92 28.06 10.38
N SER A 417 7.28 27.26 11.36
CA SER A 417 6.87 27.45 12.74
C SER A 417 7.00 28.95 13.06
N GLY A 418 5.98 29.66 12.72
CA GLY A 418 5.86 31.07 13.04
C GLY A 418 5.40 31.17 14.47
N ASP A 419 6.32 31.09 15.39
CA ASP A 419 6.26 32.04 16.47
C ASP A 419 6.02 33.40 15.79
N LYS A 420 4.86 34.01 16.02
CA LYS A 420 4.69 35.44 15.83
C LYS A 420 5.91 36.01 16.51
N ASP A 421 6.81 36.62 15.72
CA ASP A 421 8.08 37.11 16.23
C ASP A 421 7.77 37.78 17.57
N GLU A 422 8.40 37.32 18.66
CA GLU A 422 8.16 37.85 20.02
C GLU A 422 8.16 39.37 20.05
N LEU A 423 8.79 39.98 19.04
CA LEU A 423 8.91 41.42 18.85
C LEU A 423 7.76 42.04 18.00
N TYR A 424 6.84 41.22 17.44
CA TYR A 424 5.72 41.76 16.61
C TYR A 424 4.82 42.69 17.42
N GLN A 425 4.47 42.31 18.65
CA GLN A 425 3.66 43.16 19.52
C GLN A 425 4.40 44.43 19.93
N ALA A 426 5.70 44.31 20.25
CA ALA A 426 6.54 45.45 20.55
C ALA A 426 6.69 46.39 19.34
N ALA A 427 6.79 45.88 18.13
CA ALA A 427 6.80 46.64 16.90
C ALA A 427 5.50 47.42 16.66
N LEU A 428 4.35 46.78 16.89
CA LEU A 428 3.03 47.42 16.80
C LEU A 428 2.91 48.57 17.81
N ASP A 429 3.33 48.41 19.05
CA ASP A 429 3.27 49.43 20.07
C ASP A 429 4.18 50.62 19.73
N ILE A 430 5.36 50.41 19.18
CA ILE A 430 6.27 51.44 18.70
C ILE A 430 5.66 52.20 17.52
N ILE A 431 5.06 51.49 16.55
CA ILE A 431 4.42 52.13 15.40
C ILE A 431 3.24 52.95 15.81
N ARG A 432 2.42 52.47 16.77
CA ARG A 432 1.26 53.23 17.30
C ARG A 432 1.69 54.46 18.07
N SER A 433 2.75 54.39 18.84
CA SER A 433 3.21 55.53 19.67
C SER A 433 3.93 56.60 18.84
N GLU A 434 4.69 56.21 17.81
CA GLU A 434 5.54 57.13 17.06
C GLU A 434 5.03 57.46 15.66
N GLY A 435 3.96 56.79 15.19
CA GLY A 435 3.30 57.07 13.92
C GLY A 435 4.16 56.77 12.66
N LYS A 436 5.24 56.02 12.78
CA LYS A 436 6.18 55.71 11.69
C LYS A 436 6.33 54.18 11.53
N ALA A 437 5.94 53.69 10.34
CA ALA A 437 6.12 52.29 9.95
C ALA A 437 7.14 52.20 8.82
N SER A 438 8.41 52.00 9.16
CA SER A 438 9.45 51.67 8.17
C SER A 438 10.43 50.65 8.71
N THR A 439 10.93 49.79 7.81
CA THR A 439 11.90 48.73 8.13
C THR A 439 13.13 49.28 8.85
N SER A 440 13.69 50.39 8.37
CA SER A 440 14.87 51.05 8.97
C SER A 440 14.58 51.67 10.32
N PHE A 441 13.35 52.08 10.57
CA PHE A 441 12.93 52.63 11.85
C PHE A 441 12.78 51.50 12.91
N LEU A 442 12.13 50.40 12.58
CA LEU A 442 12.01 49.25 13.45
C LEU A 442 13.36 48.58 13.72
N GLN A 443 14.22 48.47 12.70
CA GLN A 443 15.57 47.95 12.88
C GLN A 443 16.33 48.70 13.98
N ARG A 444 16.27 50.05 13.99
CA ARG A 444 16.96 50.89 14.99
C ARG A 444 16.30 50.82 16.36
N LYS A 445 14.98 50.80 16.43
CA LYS A 445 14.23 50.81 17.72
C LYS A 445 14.29 49.48 18.42
N LEU A 446 14.18 48.37 17.68
CA LEU A 446 14.18 47.01 18.21
C LEU A 446 15.61 46.39 18.20
N GLN A 447 16.62 47.06 17.66
CA GLN A 447 18.01 46.58 17.54
C GLN A 447 18.10 45.23 16.82
N ILE A 448 17.34 45.00 15.75
CA ILE A 448 17.24 43.80 14.97
C ILE A 448 17.84 43.94 13.57
N GLY A 449 18.17 42.83 12.91
CA GLY A 449 18.64 42.84 11.54
C GLY A 449 17.56 43.27 10.53
N TYR A 450 18.01 43.83 9.38
CA TYR A 450 17.10 44.32 8.33
C TYR A 450 16.07 43.27 7.88
N ASN A 451 16.48 42.05 7.64
CA ASN A 451 15.58 40.95 7.20
C ASN A 451 14.52 40.57 8.24
N ARG A 452 14.82 40.74 9.54
CA ARG A 452 13.84 40.50 10.62
C ARG A 452 12.86 41.68 10.72
N ALA A 453 13.35 42.89 10.61
CA ALA A 453 12.49 44.08 10.61
C ALA A 453 11.53 44.12 9.38
N ALA A 454 11.98 43.69 8.20
CA ALA A 454 11.16 43.55 7.03
C ALA A 454 10.01 42.56 7.22
N ARG A 455 10.31 41.35 7.76
CA ARG A 455 9.28 40.33 8.06
C ARG A 455 8.25 40.73 9.12
N ILE A 456 8.59 41.67 9.98
CA ILE A 456 7.66 42.19 10.99
C ILE A 456 6.73 43.25 10.35
N ILE A 457 7.17 43.93 9.30
CA ILE A 457 6.38 44.98 8.60
C ILE A 457 5.46 44.36 7.56
N ASP A 458 5.90 43.33 6.87
CA ASP A 458 5.12 42.57 5.87
C ASP A 458 4.06 41.71 6.58
#